data_052dabd96708d89492f1f7be4716f628
#
_entry.id   052dabd96708d89492f1f7be4716f628
#
_cell.length_a   1.000
_cell.length_b   1.000
_cell.length_c   1.000
_cell.angle_alpha   90.00
_cell.angle_beta   90.00
_cell.angle_gamma   90.00
#
_symmetry.space_group_name_H-M   'P 1'
#
loop_
_entity.id
_entity.type
_entity.pdbx_description
1 polymer ?
#
loop_
_entity_poly.entity_id
_entity_poly.type
_entity_poly.pdbx_seq_one_letter_code
_entity_poly.pdbx_strand_id
1 'polypeptide(L)'
;MDSPSVWQVEECLTELAACSPCQFLLSLHNEMYSFMGGGLFCAGVGNILLIVSTATDYWMQYRHSSNYMHQGLWRYCVPGKCMTHTDSIAYWDATRALMILSLLACFIGIVIGVMAFIHYSSEGFDKTFAAGILFFISCFFVLLAMAVYTGVTVNYYGKRYGSWRFSWSYIMGWVSVVLTFFSGIFYMCAYRMHECPRNSTR
;
A
#
# COMPACT_ATOMS: atom_id res chain seq x y z
N MET A 1 -22.83 44.57 21.88
CA MET A 1 -23.25 43.16 21.77
C MET A 1 -24.37 43.15 20.75
N ASP A 2 -24.02 43.19 19.47
CA ASP A 2 -25.00 43.26 18.38
C ASP A 2 -25.33 41.82 17.98
N SER A 3 -26.64 41.49 18.14
CA SER A 3 -27.19 40.24 17.66
C SER A 3 -27.13 40.22 16.13
N PRO A 4 -26.72 39.11 15.48
CA PRO A 4 -26.76 39.04 14.03
C PRO A 4 -28.16 39.23 13.54
N SER A 5 -28.32 40.15 12.56
CA SER A 5 -29.61 40.50 12.00
C SER A 5 -30.26 39.27 11.34
N VAL A 6 -31.57 39.15 11.51
CA VAL A 6 -32.40 38.05 10.95
C VAL A 6 -32.15 37.82 9.45
N TRP A 7 -31.78 38.88 8.73
CA TRP A 7 -31.42 38.83 7.29
C TRP A 7 -30.18 38.00 6.96
N GLN A 8 -29.19 37.94 7.86
CA GLN A 8 -27.99 37.10 7.65
C GLN A 8 -28.29 35.60 7.85
N VAL A 9 -29.24 35.26 8.69
CA VAL A 9 -29.67 33.89 8.91
C VAL A 9 -30.54 33.39 7.74
N GLU A 10 -31.38 34.27 7.15
CA GLU A 10 -32.16 33.93 5.95
C GLU A 10 -31.27 33.77 4.70
N GLU A 11 -30.26 34.61 4.52
CA GLU A 11 -29.29 34.45 3.44
C GLU A 11 -28.51 33.13 3.57
N CYS A 12 -28.08 32.76 4.78
CA CYS A 12 -27.36 31.49 5.02
C CYS A 12 -28.30 30.28 4.81
N LEU A 13 -29.58 30.38 5.14
CA LEU A 13 -30.58 29.34 4.90
C LEU A 13 -30.97 29.22 3.41
N THR A 14 -30.97 30.32 2.67
CA THR A 14 -31.21 30.32 1.22
C THR A 14 -30.01 29.83 0.43
N GLU A 15 -28.77 30.06 0.87
CA GLU A 15 -27.59 29.44 0.28
C GLU A 15 -27.55 27.94 0.54
N LEU A 16 -27.93 27.48 1.74
CA LEU A 16 -28.08 26.06 2.06
C LEU A 16 -29.20 25.36 1.27
N ALA A 17 -30.29 26.08 0.96
CA ALA A 17 -31.40 25.59 0.14
C ALA A 17 -31.11 25.66 -1.38
N ALA A 18 -30.20 26.54 -1.81
CA ALA A 18 -29.76 26.69 -3.20
C ALA A 18 -28.65 25.71 -3.59
N CYS A 19 -28.08 24.94 -2.63
CA CYS A 19 -27.20 23.83 -2.95
C CYS A 19 -28.04 22.71 -3.57
N SER A 20 -28.24 22.82 -4.88
CA SER A 20 -28.95 21.82 -5.67
C SER A 20 -28.45 20.45 -5.30
N PRO A 21 -29.29 19.45 -4.98
CA PRO A 21 -28.86 18.08 -4.69
C PRO A 21 -27.93 17.52 -5.78
N CYS A 22 -28.00 18.08 -6.97
CA CYS A 22 -27.14 17.78 -8.10
C CYS A 22 -25.68 18.26 -7.88
N GLN A 23 -25.43 19.43 -7.26
CA GLN A 23 -24.10 19.93 -6.96
C GLN A 23 -23.44 19.15 -5.82
N PHE A 24 -24.22 18.77 -4.82
CA PHE A 24 -23.73 17.93 -3.72
C PHE A 24 -23.33 16.53 -4.22
N LEU A 25 -24.16 15.91 -5.06
CA LEU A 25 -23.86 14.61 -5.68
C LEU A 25 -22.64 14.68 -6.62
N LEU A 26 -22.48 15.76 -7.37
CA LEU A 26 -21.34 15.97 -8.25
C LEU A 26 -20.03 16.16 -7.46
N SER A 27 -20.07 16.88 -6.35
CA SER A 27 -18.94 17.05 -5.45
C SER A 27 -18.52 15.71 -4.82
N LEU A 28 -19.46 14.93 -4.30
CA LEU A 28 -19.20 13.59 -3.75
C LEU A 28 -18.61 12.64 -4.80
N HIS A 29 -19.11 12.72 -6.02
CA HIS A 29 -18.63 11.91 -7.13
C HIS A 29 -17.16 12.25 -7.48
N ASN A 30 -16.81 13.54 -7.56
CA ASN A 30 -15.43 13.98 -7.83
C ASN A 30 -14.47 13.59 -6.71
N GLU A 31 -14.87 13.75 -5.46
CA GLU A 31 -14.08 13.33 -4.30
C GLU A 31 -13.80 11.83 -4.32
N MET A 32 -14.81 11.02 -4.59
CA MET A 32 -14.68 9.58 -4.65
C MET A 32 -13.70 9.13 -5.75
N TYR A 33 -13.78 9.71 -6.97
CA TYR A 33 -12.82 9.43 -8.04
C TYR A 33 -11.40 9.85 -7.67
N SER A 34 -11.25 10.96 -6.94
CA SER A 34 -9.96 11.39 -6.42
C SER A 34 -9.35 10.38 -5.44
N PHE A 35 -10.16 9.84 -4.51
CA PHE A 35 -9.71 8.78 -3.59
C PHE A 35 -9.35 7.48 -4.32
N MET A 36 -10.16 7.04 -5.28
CA MET A 36 -9.85 5.85 -6.08
C MET A 36 -8.57 6.04 -6.91
N GLY A 37 -8.40 7.19 -7.54
CA GLY A 37 -7.19 7.54 -8.31
C GLY A 37 -5.94 7.59 -7.43
N GLY A 38 -6.04 8.22 -6.26
CA GLY A 38 -4.97 8.24 -5.25
C GLY A 38 -4.61 6.84 -4.75
N GLY A 39 -5.62 6.01 -4.52
CA GLY A 39 -5.43 4.60 -4.12
C GLY A 39 -4.72 3.78 -5.19
N LEU A 40 -5.11 3.91 -6.46
CA LEU A 40 -4.44 3.23 -7.59
C LEU A 40 -2.99 3.70 -7.76
N PHE A 41 -2.75 5.00 -7.62
CA PHE A 41 -1.39 5.54 -7.69
C PHE A 41 -0.51 4.95 -6.58
N CYS A 42 -0.98 4.96 -5.33
CA CYS A 42 -0.26 4.36 -4.20
C CYS A 42 -0.02 2.86 -4.40
N ALA A 43 -1.03 2.12 -4.88
CA ALA A 43 -0.90 0.68 -5.17
C ALA A 43 0.12 0.41 -6.29
N GLY A 44 0.08 1.18 -7.37
CA GLY A 44 1.00 1.05 -8.49
C GLY A 44 2.45 1.31 -8.09
N VAL A 45 2.71 2.42 -7.42
CA VAL A 45 4.05 2.76 -6.92
C VAL A 45 4.51 1.74 -5.87
N GLY A 46 3.63 1.37 -4.93
CA GLY A 46 3.91 0.36 -3.91
C GLY A 46 4.28 -0.99 -4.51
N ASN A 47 3.56 -1.45 -5.54
CA ASN A 47 3.84 -2.70 -6.23
C ASN A 47 5.17 -2.67 -6.99
N ILE A 48 5.50 -1.56 -7.67
CA ILE A 48 6.79 -1.37 -8.33
C ILE A 48 7.94 -1.42 -7.31
N LEU A 49 7.81 -0.70 -6.20
CA LEU A 49 8.83 -0.71 -5.15
C LEU A 49 8.99 -2.10 -4.53
N LEU A 50 7.90 -2.85 -4.38
CA LEU A 50 7.91 -4.23 -3.88
C LEU A 50 8.63 -5.17 -4.85
N ILE A 51 8.39 -5.03 -6.17
CA ILE A 51 9.12 -5.78 -7.21
C ILE A 51 10.61 -5.48 -7.13
N VAL A 52 10.99 -4.21 -7.10
CA VAL A 52 12.41 -3.81 -7.03
C VAL A 52 13.05 -4.30 -5.74
N SER A 53 12.37 -4.16 -4.60
CA SER A 53 12.83 -4.68 -3.31
C SER A 53 13.07 -6.19 -3.36
N THR A 54 12.13 -6.95 -3.93
CA THR A 54 12.21 -8.42 -4.00
C THR A 54 13.29 -8.90 -4.96
N ALA A 55 13.49 -8.18 -6.08
CA ALA A 55 14.42 -8.60 -7.14
C ALA A 55 15.86 -8.19 -6.88
N THR A 56 16.12 -7.26 -5.99
CA THR A 56 17.46 -6.70 -5.76
C THR A 56 18.16 -7.31 -4.56
N ASP A 57 19.50 -7.37 -4.62
CA ASP A 57 20.33 -8.07 -3.66
C ASP A 57 20.93 -7.15 -2.58
N TYR A 58 20.24 -6.04 -2.24
CA TYR A 58 20.68 -5.04 -1.26
C TYR A 58 19.74 -4.95 -0.04
N TRP A 59 19.43 -6.12 0.57
CA TRP A 59 18.64 -6.16 1.80
C TRP A 59 19.50 -5.91 3.03
N MET A 60 20.66 -6.54 3.09
CA MET A 60 21.63 -6.39 4.16
C MET A 60 23.02 -6.20 3.61
N GLN A 61 23.81 -5.33 4.23
CA GLN A 61 25.22 -5.12 3.97
C GLN A 61 26.00 -5.41 5.25
N TYR A 62 27.11 -6.13 5.13
CA TYR A 62 27.98 -6.41 6.26
C TYR A 62 29.44 -6.42 5.81
N ARG A 63 30.34 -6.22 6.79
CA ARG A 63 31.79 -6.26 6.54
C ARG A 63 32.36 -7.54 7.11
N HIS A 64 33.07 -8.28 6.27
CA HIS A 64 33.80 -9.48 6.67
C HIS A 64 35.24 -9.40 6.15
N SER A 65 36.23 -9.50 7.07
CA SER A 65 37.68 -9.50 6.74
C SER A 65 38.07 -8.40 5.74
N SER A 66 37.76 -7.14 6.02
CA SER A 66 38.04 -5.95 5.18
C SER A 66 37.23 -5.81 3.91
N ASN A 67 36.41 -6.77 3.54
CA ASN A 67 35.56 -6.72 2.35
C ASN A 67 34.11 -6.38 2.70
N TYR A 68 33.47 -5.57 1.84
CA TYR A 68 32.04 -5.32 1.92
C TYR A 68 31.29 -6.41 1.16
N MET A 69 30.33 -7.01 1.83
CA MET A 69 29.42 -8.01 1.27
C MET A 69 27.99 -7.49 1.35
N HIS A 70 27.17 -7.87 0.39
CA HIS A 70 25.74 -7.59 0.44
C HIS A 70 24.96 -8.84 0.07
N GLN A 71 23.77 -8.95 0.61
CA GLN A 71 22.86 -10.07 0.34
C GLN A 71 21.42 -9.59 0.20
N GLY A 72 20.72 -10.25 -0.71
CA GLY A 72 19.28 -10.10 -0.93
C GLY A 72 18.53 -11.36 -0.53
N LEU A 73 17.31 -11.46 -1.05
CA LEU A 73 16.48 -12.65 -0.83
C LEU A 73 16.93 -13.85 -1.66
N TRP A 74 17.55 -13.63 -2.83
CA TRP A 74 17.88 -14.68 -3.80
C TRP A 74 19.36 -14.97 -3.88
N ARG A 75 20.20 -13.95 -3.70
CA ARG A 75 21.63 -14.02 -3.91
C ARG A 75 22.39 -13.31 -2.80
N TYR A 76 23.60 -13.76 -2.58
CA TYR A 76 24.62 -13.06 -1.79
C TYR A 76 25.81 -12.73 -2.67
N CYS A 77 26.39 -11.55 -2.49
CA CYS A 77 27.48 -11.05 -3.28
C CYS A 77 28.71 -10.79 -2.41
N VAL A 78 29.81 -11.39 -2.79
CA VAL A 78 31.18 -11.11 -2.32
C VAL A 78 31.91 -10.29 -3.37
N PRO A 79 33.00 -9.58 -3.06
CA PRO A 79 33.74 -8.81 -4.04
C PRO A 79 34.11 -9.65 -5.26
N GLY A 80 33.59 -9.24 -6.43
CA GLY A 80 33.85 -9.88 -7.72
C GLY A 80 32.95 -11.06 -8.08
N LYS A 81 32.07 -11.58 -7.20
CA LYS A 81 31.20 -12.70 -7.50
C LYS A 81 29.89 -12.67 -6.72
N CYS A 82 28.76 -12.85 -7.43
CA CYS A 82 27.45 -13.09 -6.80
C CYS A 82 27.08 -14.57 -6.95
N MET A 83 26.58 -15.17 -5.87
CA MET A 83 26.16 -16.56 -5.81
C MET A 83 24.72 -16.67 -5.33
N THR A 84 23.98 -17.62 -5.88
CA THR A 84 22.62 -17.90 -5.44
C THR A 84 22.65 -18.66 -4.11
N HIS A 85 21.70 -18.38 -3.23
CA HIS A 85 21.50 -19.17 -2.01
C HIS A 85 21.10 -20.59 -2.40
N THR A 86 21.98 -21.56 -2.18
CA THR A 86 21.73 -22.99 -2.43
C THR A 86 21.10 -23.67 -1.24
N ASP A 87 21.30 -23.12 -0.04
CA ASP A 87 20.74 -23.68 1.19
C ASP A 87 19.32 -23.15 1.39
N SER A 88 18.37 -24.07 1.55
CA SER A 88 17.00 -23.75 1.94
C SER A 88 16.98 -23.39 3.44
N ILE A 89 16.96 -22.09 3.73
CA ILE A 89 16.82 -21.61 5.10
C ILE A 89 15.37 -21.14 5.28
N ALA A 90 14.65 -21.79 6.17
CA ALA A 90 13.19 -21.64 6.30
C ALA A 90 12.67 -20.19 6.36
N TYR A 91 13.42 -19.27 7.00
CA TYR A 91 12.96 -17.87 7.07
C TYR A 91 13.12 -17.10 5.74
N TRP A 92 14.13 -17.43 4.91
CA TRP A 92 14.28 -16.84 3.57
C TRP A 92 13.15 -17.31 2.66
N ASP A 93 12.87 -18.61 2.70
CA ASP A 93 11.79 -19.18 1.88
C ASP A 93 10.43 -18.65 2.30
N ALA A 94 10.19 -18.51 3.61
CA ALA A 94 9.00 -17.85 4.12
C ALA A 94 8.89 -16.38 3.68
N THR A 95 9.98 -15.61 3.77
CA THR A 95 10.01 -14.22 3.32
C THR A 95 9.77 -14.11 1.82
N ARG A 96 10.41 -14.95 1.00
CA ARG A 96 10.21 -15.00 -0.46
C ARG A 96 8.76 -15.30 -0.81
N ALA A 97 8.18 -16.34 -0.19
CA ALA A 97 6.79 -16.73 -0.43
C ALA A 97 5.81 -15.60 -0.08
N LEU A 98 5.98 -14.96 1.08
CA LEU A 98 5.14 -13.86 1.52
C LEU A 98 5.26 -12.62 0.62
N MET A 99 6.48 -12.30 0.14
CA MET A 99 6.70 -11.20 -0.80
C MET A 99 6.00 -11.47 -2.14
N ILE A 100 6.10 -12.70 -2.67
CA ILE A 100 5.43 -13.09 -3.92
C ILE A 100 3.90 -13.05 -3.75
N LEU A 101 3.36 -13.58 -2.64
CA LEU A 101 1.92 -13.54 -2.35
C LEU A 101 1.42 -12.10 -2.25
N SER A 102 2.20 -11.21 -1.63
CA SER A 102 1.87 -9.78 -1.56
C SER A 102 1.85 -9.14 -2.96
N LEU A 103 2.84 -9.42 -3.81
CA LEU A 103 2.88 -8.92 -5.18
C LEU A 103 1.66 -9.35 -5.99
N LEU A 104 1.28 -10.62 -5.89
CA LEU A 104 0.10 -11.17 -6.58
C LEU A 104 -1.19 -10.53 -6.07
N ALA A 105 -1.37 -10.44 -4.75
CA ALA A 105 -2.55 -9.82 -4.16
C ALA A 105 -2.68 -8.33 -4.54
N CYS A 106 -1.57 -7.58 -4.52
CA CYS A 106 -1.54 -6.19 -4.95
C CYS A 106 -1.88 -6.04 -6.44
N PHE A 107 -1.29 -6.87 -7.29
CA PHE A 107 -1.55 -6.85 -8.73
C PHE A 107 -3.02 -7.14 -9.06
N ILE A 108 -3.61 -8.18 -8.45
CA ILE A 108 -5.04 -8.49 -8.61
C ILE A 108 -5.90 -7.34 -8.09
N GLY A 109 -5.53 -6.75 -6.94
CA GLY A 109 -6.19 -5.56 -6.39
C GLY A 109 -6.15 -4.36 -7.33
N ILE A 110 -5.02 -4.12 -8.01
CA ILE A 110 -4.89 -3.07 -9.03
C ILE A 110 -5.82 -3.34 -10.22
N VAL A 111 -5.84 -4.57 -10.73
CA VAL A 111 -6.71 -4.94 -11.87
C VAL A 111 -8.19 -4.71 -11.53
N ILE A 112 -8.64 -5.20 -10.37
CA ILE A 112 -10.02 -5.01 -9.90
C ILE A 112 -10.29 -3.52 -9.63
N GLY A 113 -9.33 -2.80 -9.05
CA GLY A 113 -9.44 -1.37 -8.78
C GLY A 113 -9.56 -0.52 -10.04
N VAL A 114 -8.79 -0.84 -11.09
CA VAL A 114 -8.92 -0.20 -12.41
C VAL A 114 -10.29 -0.50 -13.03
N MET A 115 -10.76 -1.74 -12.96
CA MET A 115 -12.11 -2.08 -13.43
C MET A 115 -13.20 -1.32 -12.68
N ALA A 116 -13.08 -1.18 -11.37
CA ALA A 116 -14.00 -0.39 -10.56
C ALA A 116 -13.96 1.09 -10.93
N PHE A 117 -12.78 1.62 -11.27
CA PHE A 117 -12.60 3.01 -11.70
C PHE A 117 -13.22 3.30 -13.07
N ILE A 118 -13.10 2.37 -14.03
CA ILE A 118 -13.61 2.53 -15.41
C ILE A 118 -15.11 2.24 -15.49
N HIS A 119 -15.56 1.15 -14.86
CA HIS A 119 -16.96 0.71 -14.89
C HIS A 119 -17.70 1.12 -13.61
N TYR A 120 -17.94 2.40 -13.48
CA TYR A 120 -18.67 2.95 -12.36
C TYR A 120 -20.18 2.81 -12.57
N SER A 121 -20.70 1.61 -12.40
CA SER A 121 -22.13 1.27 -12.34
C SER A 121 -22.44 0.52 -11.05
N SER A 122 -23.66 0.03 -10.84
CA SER A 122 -24.09 -0.70 -9.63
C SER A 122 -23.17 -1.88 -9.25
N GLU A 123 -22.45 -2.48 -10.20
CA GLU A 123 -21.43 -3.52 -9.97
C GLU A 123 -20.07 -2.97 -9.52
N GLY A 124 -19.79 -1.68 -9.72
CA GLY A 124 -18.54 -1.05 -9.31
C GLY A 124 -18.35 -0.97 -7.79
N PHE A 125 -19.45 -0.99 -7.05
CA PHE A 125 -19.46 -0.96 -5.60
C PHE A 125 -18.78 -2.17 -4.96
N ASP A 126 -19.16 -3.38 -5.37
CA ASP A 126 -18.56 -4.62 -4.86
C ASP A 126 -17.09 -4.75 -5.27
N LYS A 127 -16.74 -4.28 -6.47
CA LYS A 127 -15.36 -4.27 -6.98
C LYS A 127 -14.47 -3.30 -6.19
N THR A 128 -14.99 -2.14 -5.80
CA THR A 128 -14.24 -1.16 -4.97
C THR A 128 -13.92 -1.74 -3.60
N PHE A 129 -14.89 -2.40 -2.96
CA PHE A 129 -14.67 -3.10 -1.69
C PHE A 129 -13.65 -4.22 -1.84
N ALA A 130 -13.81 -5.08 -2.86
CA ALA A 130 -12.90 -6.19 -3.12
C ALA A 130 -11.45 -5.72 -3.36
N ALA A 131 -11.24 -4.64 -4.13
CA ALA A 131 -9.92 -4.05 -4.34
C ALA A 131 -9.31 -3.55 -3.02
N GLY A 132 -10.08 -2.85 -2.19
CA GLY A 132 -9.64 -2.37 -0.88
C GLY A 132 -9.17 -3.51 0.03
N ILE A 133 -9.94 -4.60 0.10
CA ILE A 133 -9.59 -5.80 0.88
C ILE A 133 -8.29 -6.44 0.34
N LEU A 134 -8.13 -6.55 -0.97
CA LEU A 134 -6.91 -7.11 -1.57
C LEU A 134 -5.67 -6.27 -1.27
N PHE A 135 -5.78 -4.95 -1.22
CA PHE A 135 -4.67 -4.09 -0.81
C PHE A 135 -4.30 -4.29 0.66
N PHE A 136 -5.26 -4.49 1.56
CA PHE A 136 -4.97 -4.83 2.95
C PHE A 136 -4.35 -6.22 3.09
N ILE A 137 -4.80 -7.22 2.33
CA ILE A 137 -4.20 -8.56 2.29
C ILE A 137 -2.74 -8.46 1.81
N SER A 138 -2.48 -7.70 0.75
CA SER A 138 -1.12 -7.43 0.27
C SER A 138 -0.27 -6.78 1.35
N CYS A 139 -0.78 -5.72 1.98
CA CYS A 139 -0.09 -5.03 3.07
C CYS A 139 0.24 -5.99 4.23
N PHE A 140 -0.68 -6.86 4.61
CA PHE A 140 -0.46 -7.86 5.66
C PHE A 140 0.67 -8.82 5.30
N PHE A 141 0.70 -9.35 4.08
CA PHE A 141 1.75 -10.27 3.65
C PHE A 141 3.12 -9.62 3.58
N VAL A 142 3.23 -8.39 3.02
CA VAL A 142 4.52 -7.71 2.97
C VAL A 142 4.98 -7.30 4.37
N LEU A 143 4.08 -6.86 5.26
CA LEU A 143 4.41 -6.55 6.64
C LEU A 143 4.94 -7.78 7.38
N LEU A 144 4.29 -8.93 7.20
CA LEU A 144 4.73 -10.18 7.81
C LEU A 144 6.09 -10.63 7.27
N ALA A 145 6.32 -10.51 5.95
CA ALA A 145 7.61 -10.80 5.33
C ALA A 145 8.73 -9.93 5.92
N MET A 146 8.49 -8.62 6.03
CA MET A 146 9.44 -7.67 6.58
C MET A 146 9.71 -7.93 8.07
N ALA A 147 8.67 -8.28 8.85
CA ALA A 147 8.81 -8.61 10.27
C ALA A 147 9.64 -9.89 10.48
N VAL A 148 9.36 -10.96 9.72
CA VAL A 148 10.11 -12.23 9.77
C VAL A 148 11.57 -11.98 9.42
N TYR A 149 11.85 -11.30 8.31
CA TYR A 149 13.23 -11.00 7.89
C TYR A 149 13.97 -10.16 8.92
N THR A 150 13.35 -9.11 9.43
CA THR A 150 13.94 -8.23 10.45
C THR A 150 14.24 -8.99 11.73
N GLY A 151 13.27 -9.74 12.24
CA GLY A 151 13.40 -10.49 13.49
C GLY A 151 14.55 -11.49 13.45
N VAL A 152 14.67 -12.26 12.38
CA VAL A 152 15.76 -13.24 12.24
C VAL A 152 17.10 -12.57 11.97
N THR A 153 17.12 -11.52 11.14
CA THR A 153 18.35 -10.79 10.84
C THR A 153 18.94 -10.15 12.10
N VAL A 154 18.13 -9.48 12.90
CA VAL A 154 18.60 -8.80 14.12
C VAL A 154 19.02 -9.80 15.20
N ASN A 155 18.25 -10.85 15.42
CA ASN A 155 18.50 -11.80 16.52
C ASN A 155 19.58 -12.82 16.23
N TYR A 156 19.76 -13.21 14.97
CA TYR A 156 20.66 -14.30 14.59
C TYR A 156 21.87 -13.80 13.81
N TYR A 157 21.65 -13.15 12.67
CA TYR A 157 22.75 -12.74 11.77
C TYR A 157 23.47 -11.49 12.25
N GLY A 158 22.76 -10.51 12.81
CA GLY A 158 23.37 -9.29 13.32
C GLY A 158 24.35 -9.54 14.47
N LYS A 159 24.15 -10.59 15.26
CA LYS A 159 25.07 -11.01 16.32
C LYS A 159 26.32 -11.71 15.79
N ARG A 160 26.23 -12.30 14.61
CA ARG A 160 27.33 -13.05 13.99
C ARG A 160 28.31 -12.14 13.23
N TYR A 161 27.81 -11.06 12.64
CA TYR A 161 28.60 -10.11 11.88
C TYR A 161 28.77 -8.82 12.70
N GLY A 162 29.99 -8.48 13.07
CA GLY A 162 30.29 -7.37 13.99
C GLY A 162 29.92 -5.98 13.46
N SER A 163 29.80 -5.79 12.12
CA SER A 163 29.40 -4.54 11.48
C SER A 163 28.47 -4.86 10.32
N TRP A 164 27.18 -4.61 10.52
CA TRP A 164 26.13 -4.84 9.51
C TRP A 164 25.10 -3.72 9.52
N ARG A 165 24.39 -3.56 8.41
CA ARG A 165 23.29 -2.59 8.29
C ARG A 165 22.26 -3.06 7.26
N PHE A 166 21.04 -2.65 7.43
CA PHE A 166 20.01 -2.74 6.38
C PHE A 166 20.34 -1.80 5.23
N SER A 167 20.01 -2.20 4.01
CA SER A 167 20.29 -1.42 2.81
C SER A 167 19.00 -0.98 2.12
N TRP A 168 19.13 -0.30 1.00
CA TRP A 168 18.02 0.41 0.34
C TRP A 168 16.88 -0.50 -0.13
N SER A 169 17.15 -1.75 -0.56
CA SER A 169 16.10 -2.69 -0.96
C SER A 169 15.16 -3.02 0.20
N TYR A 170 15.70 -3.18 1.41
CA TYR A 170 14.93 -3.37 2.63
C TYR A 170 14.05 -2.15 2.96
N ILE A 171 14.60 -0.94 2.82
CA ILE A 171 13.85 0.30 3.04
C ILE A 171 12.69 0.41 2.06
N MET A 172 12.90 0.06 0.78
CA MET A 172 11.83 0.06 -0.24
C MET A 172 10.71 -0.93 0.10
N GLY A 173 11.03 -2.07 0.71
CA GLY A 173 10.02 -2.98 1.24
C GLY A 173 9.12 -2.31 2.29
N TRP A 174 9.67 -1.57 3.23
CA TRP A 174 8.89 -0.82 4.24
C TRP A 174 8.07 0.32 3.63
N VAL A 175 8.61 1.04 2.65
CA VAL A 175 7.84 2.07 1.92
C VAL A 175 6.65 1.44 1.20
N SER A 176 6.83 0.25 0.61
CA SER A 176 5.75 -0.51 -0.02
C SER A 176 4.64 -0.89 0.98
N VAL A 177 4.97 -1.27 2.23
CA VAL A 177 3.97 -1.52 3.29
C VAL A 177 3.09 -0.28 3.50
N VAL A 178 3.70 0.89 3.64
CA VAL A 178 2.98 2.15 3.87
C VAL A 178 2.07 2.48 2.69
N LEU A 179 2.58 2.37 1.46
CA LEU A 179 1.81 2.70 0.25
C LEU A 179 0.63 1.74 0.02
N THR A 180 0.81 0.44 0.24
CA THR A 180 -0.29 -0.53 0.12
C THR A 180 -1.34 -0.35 1.20
N PHE A 181 -0.95 0.03 2.41
CA PHE A 181 -1.86 0.38 3.50
C PHE A 181 -2.73 1.59 3.14
N PHE A 182 -2.11 2.69 2.68
CA PHE A 182 -2.87 3.88 2.25
C PHE A 182 -3.76 3.59 1.04
N SER A 183 -3.33 2.75 0.11
CA SER A 183 -4.16 2.32 -1.00
C SER A 183 -5.44 1.64 -0.52
N GLY A 184 -5.33 0.74 0.46
CA GLY A 184 -6.48 0.09 1.09
C GLY A 184 -7.42 1.11 1.75
N ILE A 185 -6.86 2.08 2.50
CA ILE A 185 -7.66 3.16 3.14
C ILE A 185 -8.42 3.97 2.08
N PHE A 186 -7.75 4.41 1.01
CA PHE A 186 -8.39 5.22 -0.04
C PHE A 186 -9.55 4.49 -0.71
N TYR A 187 -9.39 3.19 -0.99
CA TYR A 187 -10.46 2.38 -1.56
C TYR A 187 -11.62 2.17 -0.57
N MET A 188 -11.34 1.98 0.71
CA MET A 188 -12.39 1.86 1.74
C MET A 188 -13.12 3.19 1.96
N CYS A 189 -12.42 4.32 1.91
CA CYS A 189 -13.04 5.65 1.96
C CYS A 189 -13.96 5.88 0.75
N ALA A 190 -13.49 5.55 -0.47
CA ALA A 190 -14.31 5.63 -1.68
C ALA A 190 -15.57 4.75 -1.59
N TYR A 191 -15.41 3.53 -1.07
CA TYR A 191 -16.54 2.62 -0.82
C TYR A 191 -17.57 3.23 0.15
N ARG A 192 -17.12 3.80 1.28
CA ARG A 192 -18.02 4.44 2.26
C ARG A 192 -18.74 5.65 1.70
N MET A 193 -18.07 6.48 0.91
CA MET A 193 -18.68 7.63 0.25
C MET A 193 -19.80 7.22 -0.70
N HIS A 194 -19.70 6.04 -1.31
CA HIS A 194 -20.75 5.49 -2.18
C HIS A 194 -21.96 4.97 -1.39
N GLU A 195 -21.74 4.48 -0.18
CA GLU A 195 -22.82 3.95 0.70
C GLU A 195 -23.75 5.04 1.25
N CYS A 196 -23.19 6.24 1.55
CA CYS A 196 -23.94 7.32 2.17
C CYS A 196 -25.19 7.76 1.37
N PRO A 197 -25.17 7.97 0.03
CA PRO A 197 -26.36 8.36 -0.73
C PRO A 197 -27.43 7.27 -0.81
N ARG A 198 -27.03 5.99 -0.79
CA ARG A 198 -27.93 4.84 -0.92
C ARG A 198 -28.83 4.62 0.30
N ASN A 199 -28.31 4.94 1.49
CA ASN A 199 -29.06 4.80 2.74
C ASN A 199 -30.02 5.98 3.00
N SER A 200 -29.82 7.13 2.34
CA SER A 200 -30.72 8.31 2.44
C SER A 200 -31.98 8.18 1.60
N THR A 201 -32.05 7.22 0.68
CA THR A 201 -33.20 6.98 -0.21
C THR A 201 -34.07 5.79 0.22
N ARG A 202 -33.82 5.19 1.37
CA ARG A 202 -34.67 4.23 2.04
C ARG A 202 -35.31 4.82 3.27
#